data_42537f1dce53dd7bec9020c009411dbb
#
_entry.id   42537f1dce53dd7bec9020c009411dbb
#
_cell.length_a   1.000
_cell.length_b   1.000
_cell.length_c   1.000
_cell.angle_alpha   90.00
_cell.angle_beta   90.00
_cell.angle_gamma   90.00
#
_symmetry.space_group_name_H-M   'P 1'
#
loop_
_entity.id
_entity.type
_entity.pdbx_description
1 polymer ?
#
loop_
_entity_poly.entity_id
_entity_poly.type
_entity_poly.pdbx_seq_one_letter_code
_entity_poly.pdbx_strand_id
1 'polypeptide(L)'
;MTRKVQVHQVDAFTREPFTGNPTGVVLNADALSEAQMLAIARELNNAETAFILAPDADDHTVRARFFTPRSEAGFVGHATIAAQYVLSRRHEAPRWQRQKSKAGSVDVEVRGRDEDRRIAIRRSPPPIGRELNDRERLAVLDALALASESLDPRIPLRIVGAAGTRLLIGVRGPEPLKQLKPDLARLTTLSAQIGAAGYFVFTLVANTSDHLTEARMFCPALGIAEDPVSGNAHGLLGAYLARLGLLGRNGERARFCGVQGHSLHRPGRVEVELEFAGSELAGVWISGQAVSIFQTEIEF
;
A
#
# COMPACT_ATOMS: atom_id res chain seq x y z
N MET A 1 10.13 13.21 35.30
CA MET A 1 8.70 12.90 35.03
C MET A 1 8.64 11.94 33.86
N THR A 2 8.09 10.77 34.02
CA THR A 2 7.87 9.79 32.97
C THR A 2 6.88 10.37 31.98
N ARG A 3 7.21 10.39 30.72
CA ARG A 3 6.31 10.83 29.64
C ARG A 3 5.52 9.62 29.11
N LYS A 4 4.29 9.86 28.70
CA LYS A 4 3.42 8.82 28.12
C LYS A 4 2.97 9.20 26.73
N VAL A 5 2.84 8.22 25.87
CA VAL A 5 2.30 8.39 24.51
C VAL A 5 1.28 7.30 24.23
N GLN A 6 0.18 7.67 23.58
CA GLN A 6 -0.88 6.77 23.18
C GLN A 6 -0.53 6.01 21.91
N VAL A 7 -0.62 4.70 21.96
CA VAL A 7 -0.30 3.78 20.85
C VAL A 7 -1.52 2.93 20.52
N HIS A 8 -1.80 2.81 19.23
CA HIS A 8 -2.82 1.91 18.70
C HIS A 8 -2.15 0.87 17.80
N GLN A 9 -2.57 -0.38 17.90
CA GLN A 9 -2.32 -1.40 16.90
C GLN A 9 -3.55 -1.49 15.99
N VAL A 10 -3.35 -1.37 14.69
CA VAL A 10 -4.43 -1.27 13.69
C VAL A 10 -4.11 -2.18 12.52
N ASP A 11 -5.09 -2.92 12.06
CA ASP A 11 -5.02 -3.66 10.79
C ASP A 11 -5.71 -2.83 9.70
N ALA A 12 -4.95 -2.47 8.67
CA ALA A 12 -5.43 -1.69 7.53
C ALA A 12 -5.89 -2.60 6.38
N PHE A 13 -6.81 -2.08 5.55
CA PHE A 13 -7.40 -2.78 4.41
C PHE A 13 -8.27 -3.98 4.77
N THR A 14 -8.86 -3.98 5.96
CA THR A 14 -9.72 -5.05 6.46
C THR A 14 -10.79 -4.54 7.41
N ARG A 15 -11.82 -5.35 7.67
CA ARG A 15 -12.79 -5.21 8.76
C ARG A 15 -12.56 -6.24 9.87
N GLU A 16 -11.83 -7.29 9.55
CA GLU A 16 -11.63 -8.43 10.43
C GLU A 16 -10.30 -8.30 11.18
N PRO A 17 -10.30 -8.38 12.51
CA PRO A 17 -9.08 -8.42 13.30
C PRO A 17 -8.13 -9.54 12.84
N PHE A 18 -6.81 -9.24 12.90
CA PHE A 18 -5.74 -10.19 12.56
C PHE A 18 -5.64 -10.54 11.07
N THR A 19 -6.27 -9.74 10.21
CA THR A 19 -6.15 -9.79 8.76
C THR A 19 -5.63 -8.45 8.22
N GLY A 20 -5.52 -8.26 6.89
CA GLY A 20 -5.01 -7.02 6.32
C GLY A 20 -3.54 -6.72 6.66
N ASN A 21 -3.16 -5.44 6.66
CA ASN A 21 -1.79 -4.99 6.90
C ASN A 21 -1.65 -4.32 8.28
N PRO A 22 -0.90 -4.95 9.23
CA PRO A 22 -0.77 -4.45 10.59
C PRO A 22 0.17 -3.25 10.67
N THR A 23 -0.19 -2.25 11.48
CA THR A 23 0.65 -1.07 11.72
C THR A 23 0.41 -0.48 13.10
N GLY A 24 1.44 0.13 13.68
CA GLY A 24 1.32 0.96 14.86
C GLY A 24 0.91 2.39 14.49
N VAL A 25 0.07 3.01 15.32
CA VAL A 25 -0.26 4.43 15.21
C VAL A 25 -0.03 5.10 16.56
N VAL A 26 0.88 6.06 16.58
CA VAL A 26 1.23 6.84 17.78
C VAL A 26 0.68 8.24 17.61
N LEU A 27 -0.21 8.63 18.54
CA LEU A 27 -0.86 9.94 18.51
C LEU A 27 -0.12 10.95 19.38
N ASN A 28 -0.24 12.25 19.03
CA ASN A 28 0.37 13.36 19.77
C ASN A 28 1.90 13.18 19.93
N ALA A 29 2.55 12.81 18.84
CA ALA A 29 3.96 12.45 18.83
C ALA A 29 4.92 13.66 18.82
N ASP A 30 4.42 14.89 18.96
CA ASP A 30 5.21 16.13 18.87
C ASP A 30 6.35 16.21 19.89
N ALA A 31 6.17 15.60 21.07
CA ALA A 31 7.18 15.57 22.12
C ALA A 31 8.24 14.47 21.95
N LEU A 32 8.09 13.57 20.95
CA LEU A 32 9.03 12.50 20.70
C LEU A 32 10.19 12.96 19.82
N SER A 33 11.40 12.63 20.22
CA SER A 33 12.57 12.74 19.33
C SER A 33 12.53 11.64 18.25
N GLU A 34 13.28 11.83 17.16
CA GLU A 34 13.41 10.83 16.11
C GLU A 34 13.94 9.48 16.63
N ALA A 35 14.91 9.52 17.56
CA ALA A 35 15.45 8.32 18.20
C ALA A 35 14.38 7.56 18.99
N GLN A 36 13.49 8.27 19.69
CA GLN A 36 12.37 7.67 20.41
C GLN A 36 11.31 7.09 19.48
N MET A 37 10.97 7.80 18.38
CA MET A 37 10.08 7.27 17.35
C MET A 37 10.62 5.97 16.74
N LEU A 38 11.91 5.94 16.43
CA LEU A 38 12.57 4.74 15.91
C LEU A 38 12.61 3.60 16.95
N ALA A 39 12.83 3.89 18.22
CA ALA A 39 12.80 2.90 19.29
C ALA A 39 11.40 2.29 19.46
N ILE A 40 10.34 3.12 19.48
CA ILE A 40 8.96 2.67 19.53
C ILE A 40 8.59 1.81 18.30
N ALA A 41 9.02 2.22 17.10
CA ALA A 41 8.79 1.44 15.88
C ALA A 41 9.47 0.05 15.94
N ARG A 42 10.66 -0.05 16.55
CA ARG A 42 11.35 -1.33 16.79
C ARG A 42 10.61 -2.20 17.80
N GLU A 43 10.12 -1.60 18.88
CA GLU A 43 9.40 -2.32 19.94
C GLU A 43 8.09 -2.89 19.42
N LEU A 44 7.33 -2.12 18.63
CA LEU A 44 6.09 -2.58 18.00
C LEU A 44 6.34 -3.61 16.90
N ASN A 45 7.50 -3.58 16.27
CA ASN A 45 7.97 -4.52 15.26
C ASN A 45 7.00 -4.77 14.09
N ASN A 46 6.16 -3.77 13.77
CA ASN A 46 5.40 -3.76 12.52
C ASN A 46 6.33 -3.39 11.35
N ALA A 47 5.90 -3.67 10.11
CA ALA A 47 6.63 -3.22 8.93
C ALA A 47 6.88 -1.70 8.99
N GLU A 48 5.84 -0.94 9.34
CA GLU A 48 5.94 0.50 9.63
C GLU A 48 5.02 0.91 10.78
N THR A 49 5.38 2.03 11.43
CA THR A 49 4.59 2.72 12.46
C THR A 49 4.39 4.17 12.04
N ALA A 50 3.17 4.68 12.14
CA ALA A 50 2.82 6.07 11.90
C ALA A 50 2.87 6.89 13.20
N PHE A 51 3.57 8.03 13.17
CA PHE A 51 3.62 9.01 14.25
C PHE A 51 2.88 10.26 13.80
N ILE A 52 1.83 10.63 14.52
CA ILE A 52 0.93 11.72 14.20
C ILE A 52 1.28 12.95 15.03
N LEU A 53 1.54 14.05 14.34
CA LEU A 53 1.96 15.32 14.90
C LEU A 53 0.96 16.42 14.51
N ALA A 54 0.97 17.49 15.28
CA ALA A 54 0.23 18.71 14.96
C ALA A 54 0.74 19.36 13.65
N PRO A 55 -0.10 20.11 12.92
CA PRO A 55 0.36 20.86 11.75
C PRO A 55 1.41 21.92 12.17
N ASP A 56 2.39 22.19 11.30
CA ASP A 56 3.42 23.20 11.49
C ASP A 56 3.28 24.38 10.50
N ALA A 57 2.23 24.36 9.66
CA ALA A 57 1.84 25.43 8.74
C ALA A 57 0.36 25.30 8.36
N ASP A 58 -0.19 26.32 7.69
CA ASP A 58 -1.61 26.37 7.30
C ASP A 58 -1.94 25.55 6.03
N ASP A 59 -0.91 24.99 5.36
CA ASP A 59 -1.06 24.25 4.11
C ASP A 59 -1.43 22.77 4.31
N HIS A 60 -1.56 22.31 5.56
CA HIS A 60 -1.96 20.95 5.91
C HIS A 60 -2.66 20.89 7.27
N THR A 61 -3.45 19.85 7.48
CA THR A 61 -4.25 19.68 8.70
C THR A 61 -3.58 18.76 9.73
N VAL A 62 -2.66 17.93 9.28
CA VAL A 62 -1.96 16.95 10.13
C VAL A 62 -0.60 16.61 9.51
N ARG A 63 0.38 16.36 10.35
CA ARG A 63 1.67 15.76 9.93
C ARG A 63 1.73 14.30 10.33
N ALA A 64 2.37 13.50 9.47
CA ALA A 64 2.66 12.10 9.76
C ALA A 64 4.14 11.79 9.43
N ARG A 65 4.81 11.15 10.37
CA ARG A 65 6.13 10.54 10.17
C ARG A 65 5.96 9.02 10.23
N PHE A 66 6.65 8.31 9.36
CA PHE A 66 6.56 6.87 9.25
C PHE A 66 7.91 6.24 9.53
N PHE A 67 7.96 5.24 10.39
CA PHE A 67 9.19 4.55 10.72
C PHE A 67 9.05 3.05 10.53
N THR A 68 9.98 2.48 9.77
CA THR A 68 10.29 1.05 9.84
C THR A 68 11.07 0.78 11.14
N PRO A 69 11.29 -0.47 11.55
CA PRO A 69 12.21 -0.78 12.66
C PRO A 69 13.65 -0.29 12.44
N ARG A 70 14.01 0.15 11.23
CA ARG A 70 15.40 0.53 10.85
C ARG A 70 15.59 2.01 10.56
N SER A 71 14.59 2.67 9.96
CA SER A 71 14.73 4.04 9.46
C SER A 71 13.39 4.72 9.22
N GLU A 72 13.42 6.03 9.04
CA GLU A 72 12.24 6.79 8.61
C GLU A 72 11.94 6.55 7.13
N ALA A 73 10.67 6.24 6.82
CA ALA A 73 10.12 6.14 5.47
C ALA A 73 9.47 7.47 5.04
N GLY A 74 9.52 7.76 3.73
CA GLY A 74 8.96 9.01 3.20
C GLY A 74 7.43 9.08 3.26
N PHE A 75 6.76 7.99 2.86
CA PHE A 75 5.30 7.85 2.86
C PHE A 75 4.91 6.37 2.90
N VAL A 76 3.89 6.04 3.69
CA VAL A 76 3.39 4.67 3.84
C VAL A 76 1.87 4.65 3.75
N GLY A 77 1.33 3.99 2.72
CA GLY A 77 -0.10 4.01 2.41
C GLY A 77 -0.97 3.34 3.48
N HIS A 78 -0.67 2.09 3.86
CA HIS A 78 -1.46 1.36 4.86
C HIS A 78 -1.38 2.04 6.25
N ALA A 79 -0.22 2.58 6.62
CA ALA A 79 -0.07 3.32 7.85
C ALA A 79 -0.83 4.66 7.83
N THR A 80 -0.98 5.29 6.66
CA THR A 80 -1.86 6.45 6.47
C THR A 80 -3.33 6.05 6.64
N ILE A 81 -3.79 4.94 6.04
CA ILE A 81 -5.15 4.41 6.23
C ILE A 81 -5.42 4.18 7.72
N ALA A 82 -4.51 3.50 8.43
CA ALA A 82 -4.64 3.23 9.85
C ALA A 82 -4.66 4.50 10.71
N ALA A 83 -3.73 5.43 10.46
CA ALA A 83 -3.65 6.69 11.21
C ALA A 83 -4.92 7.55 11.04
N GLN A 84 -5.39 7.69 9.81
CA GLN A 84 -6.60 8.45 9.51
C GLN A 84 -7.86 7.76 10.00
N TYR A 85 -7.88 6.43 10.04
CA TYR A 85 -8.94 5.67 10.70
C TYR A 85 -9.02 5.99 12.20
N VAL A 86 -7.88 5.96 12.92
CA VAL A 86 -7.83 6.30 14.35
C VAL A 86 -8.27 7.75 14.58
N LEU A 87 -7.75 8.70 13.79
CA LEU A 87 -8.13 10.11 13.87
C LEU A 87 -9.62 10.32 13.61
N SER A 88 -10.18 9.65 12.61
CA SER A 88 -11.59 9.77 12.21
C SER A 88 -12.59 9.24 13.22
N ARG A 89 -12.14 8.48 14.23
CA ARG A 89 -12.98 8.01 15.35
C ARG A 89 -13.10 9.03 16.48
N ARG A 90 -12.31 10.10 16.46
CA ARG A 90 -12.46 11.21 17.40
C ARG A 90 -13.69 12.04 17.04
N HIS A 91 -14.34 12.62 18.01
CA HIS A 91 -15.41 13.59 17.79
C HIS A 91 -14.87 14.75 16.95
N GLU A 92 -15.67 15.22 15.97
CA GLU A 92 -15.34 16.36 15.10
C GLU A 92 -14.19 16.15 14.12
N ALA A 93 -13.77 14.91 13.85
CA ALA A 93 -12.77 14.67 12.81
C ALA A 93 -13.28 15.15 11.44
N PRO A 94 -12.53 16.01 10.72
CA PRO A 94 -12.97 16.52 9.42
C PRO A 94 -13.01 15.40 8.39
N ARG A 95 -13.99 15.47 7.47
CA ARG A 95 -14.11 14.54 6.35
C ARG A 95 -12.89 14.58 5.43
N TRP A 96 -12.34 15.78 5.22
CA TRP A 96 -11.18 16.01 4.37
C TRP A 96 -9.99 16.41 5.22
N GLN A 97 -8.85 15.78 4.93
CA GLN A 97 -7.59 16.11 5.57
C GLN A 97 -6.49 16.23 4.51
N ARG A 98 -5.58 17.15 4.74
CA ARG A 98 -4.34 17.25 4.00
C ARG A 98 -3.21 16.81 4.92
N GLN A 99 -2.69 15.62 4.67
CA GLN A 99 -1.62 15.03 5.48
C GLN A 99 -0.27 15.33 4.86
N LYS A 100 0.61 15.98 5.63
CA LYS A 100 2.00 16.22 5.26
C LYS A 100 2.90 15.11 5.78
N SER A 101 3.82 14.66 4.95
CA SER A 101 4.86 13.68 5.29
C SER A 101 6.20 14.11 4.67
N LYS A 102 7.26 13.35 4.95
CA LYS A 102 8.58 13.59 4.33
C LYS A 102 8.56 13.53 2.79
N ALA A 103 7.65 12.76 2.21
CA ALA A 103 7.47 12.66 0.75
C ALA A 103 6.49 13.70 0.16
N GLY A 104 6.07 14.70 0.95
CA GLY A 104 5.09 15.72 0.55
C GLY A 104 3.71 15.50 1.14
N SER A 105 2.74 16.26 0.64
CA SER A 105 1.35 16.24 1.11
C SER A 105 0.47 15.36 0.25
N VAL A 106 -0.52 14.71 0.88
CA VAL A 106 -1.57 13.93 0.23
C VAL A 106 -2.92 14.35 0.76
N ASP A 107 -3.92 14.32 -0.13
CA ASP A 107 -5.30 14.55 0.26
C ASP A 107 -5.91 13.21 0.72
N VAL A 108 -6.56 13.23 1.87
CA VAL A 108 -7.22 12.09 2.48
C VAL A 108 -8.68 12.41 2.71
N GLU A 109 -9.57 11.51 2.30
CA GLU A 109 -11.00 11.61 2.53
C GLU A 109 -11.48 10.47 3.42
N VAL A 110 -12.24 10.81 4.46
CA VAL A 110 -12.99 9.85 5.27
C VAL A 110 -14.36 9.66 4.62
N ARG A 111 -14.64 8.48 4.10
CA ARG A 111 -15.90 8.08 3.45
C ARG A 111 -16.70 7.18 4.36
N GLY A 112 -18.03 7.30 4.31
CA GLY A 112 -18.92 6.50 5.16
C GLY A 112 -18.83 6.85 6.65
N ARG A 113 -19.51 6.05 7.47
CA ARG A 113 -19.54 6.19 8.95
C ARG A 113 -19.48 4.81 9.60
N ASP A 114 -19.09 4.77 10.83
CA ASP A 114 -19.08 3.58 11.69
C ASP A 114 -18.42 2.36 11.00
N GLU A 115 -19.13 1.26 10.81
CA GLU A 115 -18.63 0.03 10.19
C GLU A 115 -18.32 0.18 8.69
N ASP A 116 -18.98 1.14 8.00
CA ASP A 116 -18.73 1.42 6.58
C ASP A 116 -17.64 2.46 6.35
N ARG A 117 -16.97 2.93 7.42
CA ARG A 117 -15.91 3.91 7.33
C ARG A 117 -14.76 3.39 6.48
N ARG A 118 -14.39 4.20 5.48
CA ARG A 118 -13.26 3.98 4.59
C ARG A 118 -12.37 5.21 4.57
N ILE A 119 -11.10 4.98 4.52
CA ILE A 119 -10.11 6.05 4.30
C ILE A 119 -9.66 5.96 2.87
N ALA A 120 -9.76 7.08 2.14
CA ALA A 120 -9.35 7.20 0.75
C ALA A 120 -8.21 8.20 0.63
N ILE A 121 -7.13 7.81 -0.04
CA ILE A 121 -5.93 8.61 -0.28
C ILE A 121 -5.86 8.93 -1.76
N ARG A 122 -5.76 10.22 -2.11
CA ARG A 122 -5.57 10.65 -3.50
C ARG A 122 -4.09 10.73 -3.85
N ARG A 123 -3.74 10.13 -4.98
CA ARG A 123 -2.39 10.17 -5.56
C ARG A 123 -2.43 10.72 -6.97
N SER A 124 -1.34 11.38 -7.37
CA SER A 124 -1.14 11.72 -8.78
C SER A 124 -0.99 10.48 -9.64
N PRO A 125 -1.35 10.53 -10.93
CA PRO A 125 -1.11 9.43 -11.86
C PRO A 125 0.35 8.99 -11.86
N PRO A 126 0.62 7.68 -11.67
CA PRO A 126 1.98 7.19 -11.70
C PRO A 126 2.50 7.13 -13.14
N PRO A 127 3.79 7.38 -13.37
CA PRO A 127 4.40 7.12 -14.66
C PRO A 127 4.41 5.61 -14.94
N ILE A 128 4.05 5.25 -16.16
CA ILE A 128 4.21 3.89 -16.68
C ILE A 128 5.61 3.82 -17.29
N GLY A 129 6.49 3.11 -16.63
CA GLY A 129 7.89 3.00 -17.02
C GLY A 129 8.15 1.96 -18.13
N ARG A 130 9.37 1.45 -18.19
CA ARG A 130 9.81 0.51 -19.22
C ARG A 130 9.34 -0.93 -19.00
N GLU A 131 9.32 -1.68 -20.06
CA GLU A 131 9.26 -3.15 -20.01
C GLU A 131 10.63 -3.73 -19.64
N LEU A 132 10.64 -4.94 -19.13
CA LEU A 132 11.87 -5.72 -18.98
C LEU A 132 12.32 -6.25 -20.36
N ASN A 133 13.64 -6.29 -20.57
CA ASN A 133 14.19 -7.07 -21.68
C ASN A 133 14.09 -8.58 -21.39
N ASP A 134 14.33 -9.43 -22.38
CA ASP A 134 14.17 -10.88 -22.23
C ASP A 134 15.07 -11.48 -21.14
N ARG A 135 16.30 -10.99 -21.01
CA ARG A 135 17.23 -11.47 -19.97
C ARG A 135 16.73 -11.12 -18.57
N GLU A 136 16.29 -9.88 -18.37
CA GLU A 136 15.72 -9.43 -17.08
C GLU A 136 14.44 -10.19 -16.77
N ARG A 137 13.58 -10.37 -17.77
CA ARG A 137 12.32 -11.12 -17.63
C ARG A 137 12.58 -12.55 -17.19
N LEU A 138 13.46 -13.28 -17.87
CA LEU A 138 13.80 -14.66 -17.51
C LEU A 138 14.41 -14.75 -16.12
N ALA A 139 15.31 -13.83 -15.74
CA ALA A 139 15.92 -13.81 -14.41
C ALA A 139 14.90 -13.58 -13.28
N VAL A 140 13.92 -12.70 -13.50
CA VAL A 140 12.83 -12.44 -12.53
C VAL A 140 11.91 -13.65 -12.42
N LEU A 141 11.50 -14.25 -13.54
CA LEU A 141 10.61 -15.40 -13.54
C LEU A 141 11.27 -16.60 -12.83
N ASP A 142 12.53 -16.85 -13.09
CA ASP A 142 13.29 -17.91 -12.41
C ASP A 142 13.42 -17.65 -10.91
N ALA A 143 13.70 -16.37 -10.50
CA ALA A 143 13.75 -16.00 -9.08
C ALA A 143 12.39 -16.09 -8.36
N LEU A 144 11.27 -16.04 -9.08
CA LEU A 144 9.92 -16.23 -8.54
C LEU A 144 9.45 -17.69 -8.63
N ALA A 145 10.22 -18.58 -9.24
CA ALA A 145 9.82 -19.93 -9.64
C ALA A 145 8.52 -19.92 -10.48
N LEU A 146 8.43 -18.97 -11.43
CA LEU A 146 7.26 -18.76 -12.28
C LEU A 146 7.55 -19.14 -13.72
N ALA A 147 6.79 -20.06 -14.27
CA ALA A 147 6.91 -20.48 -15.68
C ALA A 147 6.44 -19.37 -16.63
N SER A 148 7.12 -19.20 -17.78
CA SER A 148 6.76 -18.18 -18.77
C SER A 148 5.33 -18.37 -19.32
N GLU A 149 4.87 -19.59 -19.43
CA GLU A 149 3.53 -19.97 -19.90
C GLU A 149 2.42 -19.53 -18.93
N SER A 150 2.76 -19.30 -17.67
CA SER A 150 1.84 -18.80 -16.66
C SER A 150 1.54 -17.31 -16.81
N LEU A 151 2.30 -16.57 -17.59
CA LEU A 151 2.06 -15.15 -17.81
C LEU A 151 0.78 -14.89 -18.61
N ASP A 152 0.07 -13.82 -18.26
CA ASP A 152 -1.04 -13.32 -19.08
C ASP A 152 -0.47 -12.52 -20.27
N PRO A 153 -0.65 -12.97 -21.53
CA PRO A 153 -0.06 -12.33 -22.71
C PRO A 153 -0.63 -10.93 -22.99
N ARG A 154 -1.74 -10.57 -22.37
CA ARG A 154 -2.32 -9.23 -22.46
C ARG A 154 -1.60 -8.20 -21.60
N ILE A 155 -0.76 -8.68 -20.67
CA ILE A 155 -0.16 -7.85 -19.61
C ILE A 155 1.37 -7.97 -19.67
N PRO A 156 2.05 -7.13 -20.48
CA PRO A 156 3.51 -7.08 -20.48
C PRO A 156 4.09 -6.77 -19.10
N LEU A 157 5.24 -7.36 -18.76
CA LEU A 157 5.93 -7.08 -17.49
C LEU A 157 6.49 -5.67 -17.53
N ARG A 158 5.98 -4.79 -16.64
CA ARG A 158 6.33 -3.37 -16.68
C ARG A 158 6.62 -2.81 -15.30
N ILE A 159 7.64 -1.96 -15.23
CA ILE A 159 7.95 -1.18 -14.04
C ILE A 159 7.04 0.04 -14.03
N VAL A 160 6.31 0.24 -12.94
CA VAL A 160 5.35 1.34 -12.78
C VAL A 160 5.65 2.13 -11.50
N GLY A 161 5.47 3.45 -11.57
CA GLY A 161 5.69 4.37 -10.46
C GLY A 161 6.99 5.16 -10.56
N ALA A 162 7.09 6.27 -9.81
CA ALA A 162 8.29 7.09 -9.66
C ALA A 162 9.00 6.77 -8.34
N ALA A 163 8.36 7.10 -7.22
CA ALA A 163 8.80 6.68 -5.89
C ALA A 163 8.05 5.41 -5.49
N GLY A 164 8.74 4.41 -4.94
CA GLY A 164 8.11 3.13 -4.59
C GLY A 164 7.67 2.33 -5.80
N THR A 165 8.52 2.27 -6.84
CA THR A 165 8.30 1.53 -8.09
C THR A 165 8.03 0.04 -7.85
N ARG A 166 7.16 -0.53 -8.69
CA ARG A 166 6.86 -1.97 -8.68
C ARG A 166 6.97 -2.54 -10.09
N LEU A 167 7.54 -3.73 -10.17
CA LEU A 167 7.39 -4.56 -11.35
C LEU A 167 6.04 -5.24 -11.27
N LEU A 168 5.16 -4.96 -12.22
CA LEU A 168 3.83 -5.57 -12.34
C LEU A 168 3.92 -6.81 -13.23
N ILE A 169 3.46 -7.95 -12.72
CA ILE A 169 3.56 -9.27 -13.36
C ILE A 169 2.18 -9.91 -13.37
N GLY A 170 1.51 -9.87 -14.52
CA GLY A 170 0.21 -10.51 -14.72
C GLY A 170 0.33 -11.99 -15.00
N VAL A 171 -0.41 -12.84 -14.27
CA VAL A 171 -0.45 -14.28 -14.48
C VAL A 171 -1.87 -14.78 -14.81
N ARG A 172 -1.97 -15.96 -15.44
CA ARG A 172 -3.23 -16.59 -15.81
C ARG A 172 -3.81 -17.39 -14.64
N GLY A 173 -4.82 -16.83 -14.00
CA GLY A 173 -5.53 -17.50 -12.90
C GLY A 173 -4.78 -17.56 -11.59
N PRO A 174 -5.42 -18.06 -10.52
CA PRO A 174 -4.87 -18.02 -9.16
C PRO A 174 -3.78 -19.06 -8.87
N GLU A 175 -3.72 -20.15 -9.62
CA GLU A 175 -2.79 -21.26 -9.32
C GLU A 175 -1.32 -20.84 -9.40
N PRO A 176 -0.84 -20.07 -10.40
CA PRO A 176 0.52 -19.57 -10.39
C PRO A 176 0.88 -18.72 -9.17
N LEU A 177 -0.09 -17.92 -8.65
CA LEU A 177 0.13 -17.13 -7.42
C LEU A 177 0.36 -18.01 -6.20
N LYS A 178 -0.42 -19.10 -6.05
CA LYS A 178 -0.30 -20.02 -4.92
C LYS A 178 1.03 -20.80 -4.95
N GLN A 179 1.56 -21.06 -6.14
CA GLN A 179 2.77 -21.86 -6.34
C GLN A 179 4.06 -21.05 -6.27
N LEU A 180 4.01 -19.71 -6.20
CA LEU A 180 5.19 -18.86 -6.11
C LEU A 180 6.09 -19.26 -4.93
N LYS A 181 7.37 -19.43 -5.24
CA LYS A 181 8.44 -19.72 -4.28
C LYS A 181 9.61 -18.76 -4.51
N PRO A 182 9.50 -17.50 -4.06
CA PRO A 182 10.47 -16.49 -4.38
C PRO A 182 11.83 -16.74 -3.72
N ASP A 183 12.90 -16.68 -4.51
CA ASP A 183 14.27 -16.52 -4.02
C ASP A 183 14.48 -15.03 -3.66
N LEU A 184 14.28 -14.73 -2.39
CA LEU A 184 14.32 -13.35 -1.88
C LEU A 184 15.72 -12.71 -2.05
N ALA A 185 16.79 -13.47 -1.96
CA ALA A 185 18.14 -12.96 -2.13
C ALA A 185 18.40 -12.55 -3.59
N ARG A 186 18.00 -13.38 -4.55
CA ARG A 186 18.06 -13.04 -5.97
C ARG A 186 17.15 -11.86 -6.32
N LEU A 187 15.92 -11.82 -5.82
CA LEU A 187 15.01 -10.69 -6.02
C LEU A 187 15.59 -9.39 -5.45
N THR A 188 16.28 -9.42 -4.32
CA THR A 188 16.99 -8.26 -3.77
C THR A 188 18.05 -7.73 -4.75
N THR A 189 18.87 -8.62 -5.30
CA THR A 189 19.89 -8.26 -6.28
C THR A 189 19.27 -7.71 -7.57
N LEU A 190 18.24 -8.37 -8.09
CA LEU A 190 17.52 -7.96 -9.29
C LEU A 190 16.85 -6.60 -9.13
N SER A 191 16.33 -6.27 -7.93
CA SER A 191 15.70 -4.96 -7.66
C SER A 191 16.61 -3.79 -8.03
N ALA A 192 17.89 -3.84 -7.66
CA ALA A 192 18.85 -2.80 -8.02
C ALA A 192 19.15 -2.78 -9.53
N GLN A 193 19.23 -3.96 -10.17
CA GLN A 193 19.55 -4.09 -11.59
C GLN A 193 18.44 -3.55 -12.50
N ILE A 194 17.18 -3.87 -12.17
CA ILE A 194 16.02 -3.48 -13.00
C ILE A 194 15.43 -2.13 -12.61
N GLY A 195 15.77 -1.59 -11.43
CA GLY A 195 15.22 -0.33 -10.91
C GLY A 195 13.80 -0.46 -10.35
N ALA A 196 13.43 -1.64 -9.83
CA ALA A 196 12.13 -1.86 -9.19
C ALA A 196 12.28 -2.16 -7.70
N ALA A 197 11.56 -1.44 -6.85
CA ALA A 197 11.62 -1.63 -5.40
C ALA A 197 10.83 -2.85 -4.90
N GLY A 198 10.09 -3.52 -5.77
CA GLY A 198 9.37 -4.74 -5.43
C GLY A 198 8.62 -5.34 -6.61
N TYR A 199 8.10 -6.55 -6.39
CA TYR A 199 7.49 -7.42 -7.41
C TYR A 199 6.03 -7.67 -7.02
N PHE A 200 5.12 -7.18 -7.84
CA PHE A 200 3.68 -7.35 -7.65
C PHE A 200 3.15 -8.35 -8.67
N VAL A 201 2.97 -9.57 -8.24
CA VAL A 201 2.42 -10.66 -9.06
C VAL A 201 0.93 -10.72 -8.82
N PHE A 202 0.13 -10.64 -9.89
CA PHE A 202 -1.32 -10.60 -9.80
C PHE A 202 -2.00 -11.37 -10.91
N THR A 203 -3.26 -11.75 -10.68
CA THR A 203 -4.15 -12.30 -11.70
C THR A 203 -5.42 -11.50 -11.81
N LEU A 204 -6.01 -11.46 -13.00
CA LEU A 204 -7.38 -11.00 -13.21
C LEU A 204 -8.32 -12.16 -12.96
N VAL A 205 -9.33 -11.98 -12.11
CA VAL A 205 -10.36 -12.99 -11.83
C VAL A 205 -11.62 -12.73 -12.65
N ALA A 206 -12.45 -13.73 -12.78
CA ALA A 206 -13.67 -13.63 -13.58
C ALA A 206 -14.66 -12.61 -12.99
N ASN A 207 -15.46 -11.97 -13.85
CA ASN A 207 -16.47 -10.95 -13.51
C ASN A 207 -17.58 -11.41 -12.52
N THR A 208 -17.58 -12.66 -12.10
CA THR A 208 -18.52 -13.19 -11.09
C THR A 208 -18.02 -12.97 -9.65
N SER A 209 -16.77 -12.52 -9.49
CA SER A 209 -16.17 -12.25 -8.18
C SER A 209 -16.48 -10.82 -7.73
N ASP A 210 -16.49 -10.60 -6.42
CA ASP A 210 -16.65 -9.27 -5.81
C ASP A 210 -15.36 -8.42 -5.87
N HIS A 211 -14.32 -8.94 -6.52
CA HIS A 211 -13.05 -8.29 -6.78
C HIS A 211 -12.52 -8.64 -8.18
N LEU A 212 -11.69 -7.78 -8.74
CA LEU A 212 -11.10 -7.94 -10.07
C LEU A 212 -9.75 -8.65 -10.05
N THR A 213 -8.97 -8.48 -8.98
CA THR A 213 -7.59 -8.98 -8.93
C THR A 213 -7.28 -9.70 -7.62
N GLU A 214 -6.49 -10.77 -7.72
CA GLU A 214 -5.79 -11.38 -6.60
C GLU A 214 -4.29 -11.19 -6.79
N ALA A 215 -3.54 -10.95 -5.68
CA ALA A 215 -2.14 -10.59 -5.79
C ALA A 215 -1.28 -11.08 -4.62
N ARG A 216 0.04 -11.12 -4.88
CA ARG A 216 1.12 -11.25 -3.88
C ARG A 216 2.19 -10.19 -4.15
N MET A 217 2.81 -9.69 -3.09
CA MET A 217 3.77 -8.60 -3.16
C MET A 217 5.06 -8.91 -2.42
N PHE A 218 6.20 -8.85 -3.12
CA PHE A 218 7.53 -9.11 -2.55
C PHE A 218 8.40 -7.87 -2.65
N CYS A 219 8.97 -7.41 -1.52
CA CYS A 219 9.84 -6.24 -1.45
C CYS A 219 11.12 -6.54 -0.66
N PRO A 220 11.90 -7.59 -0.99
CA PRO A 220 13.03 -7.99 -0.17
C PRO A 220 14.14 -6.95 -0.10
N ALA A 221 14.31 -6.13 -1.13
CA ALA A 221 15.25 -4.99 -1.12
C ALA A 221 14.88 -3.91 -0.09
N LEU A 222 13.62 -3.85 0.35
CA LEU A 222 13.15 -2.98 1.43
C LEU A 222 13.13 -3.68 2.79
N GLY A 223 13.59 -4.94 2.87
CA GLY A 223 13.57 -5.76 4.07
C GLY A 223 12.23 -6.43 4.36
N ILE A 224 11.29 -6.41 3.41
CA ILE A 224 9.96 -7.03 3.52
C ILE A 224 9.91 -8.25 2.60
N ALA A 225 9.90 -9.44 3.20
CA ALA A 225 9.85 -10.69 2.43
C ALA A 225 8.60 -10.78 1.57
N GLU A 226 7.43 -10.61 2.17
CA GLU A 226 6.13 -10.48 1.51
C GLU A 226 5.27 -9.46 2.27
N ASP A 227 4.71 -8.47 1.54
CA ASP A 227 3.82 -7.45 2.09
C ASP A 227 2.38 -7.99 2.07
N PRO A 228 1.66 -8.06 3.20
CA PRO A 228 0.32 -8.62 3.23
C PRO A 228 -0.67 -7.87 2.34
N VAL A 229 -0.69 -6.53 2.36
CA VAL A 229 -1.60 -5.73 1.52
C VAL A 229 -0.96 -4.40 1.13
N SER A 230 -0.72 -4.21 -0.16
CA SER A 230 -0.09 -3.01 -0.70
C SER A 230 -1.08 -2.10 -1.44
N GLY A 231 -1.55 -1.05 -0.78
CA GLY A 231 -2.36 -0.03 -1.45
C GLY A 231 -1.63 0.66 -2.60
N ASN A 232 -0.31 0.93 -2.43
CA ASN A 232 0.51 1.52 -3.49
C ASN A 232 0.51 0.63 -4.75
N ALA A 233 0.79 -0.66 -4.61
CA ALA A 233 0.85 -1.58 -5.76
C ALA A 233 -0.49 -1.69 -6.49
N HIS A 234 -1.62 -1.71 -5.76
CA HIS A 234 -2.95 -1.71 -6.37
C HIS A 234 -3.25 -0.40 -7.12
N GLY A 235 -2.82 0.75 -6.59
CA GLY A 235 -2.94 2.03 -7.29
C GLY A 235 -2.13 2.08 -8.59
N LEU A 236 -0.89 1.57 -8.55
CA LEU A 236 -0.04 1.42 -9.75
C LEU A 236 -0.68 0.46 -10.76
N LEU A 237 -1.22 -0.66 -10.29
CA LEU A 237 -1.91 -1.63 -11.13
C LEU A 237 -3.13 -1.00 -11.80
N GLY A 238 -3.94 -0.22 -11.08
CA GLY A 238 -5.11 0.46 -11.65
C GLY A 238 -4.75 1.34 -12.84
N ALA A 239 -3.72 2.18 -12.69
CA ALA A 239 -3.22 3.03 -13.77
C ALA A 239 -2.71 2.20 -14.96
N TYR A 240 -2.04 1.09 -14.69
CA TYR A 240 -1.53 0.21 -15.74
C TYR A 240 -2.65 -0.54 -16.47
N LEU A 241 -3.62 -1.12 -15.77
CA LEU A 241 -4.79 -1.78 -16.39
C LEU A 241 -5.62 -0.82 -17.25
N ALA A 242 -5.79 0.42 -16.79
CA ALA A 242 -6.44 1.47 -17.58
C ALA A 242 -5.67 1.78 -18.87
N ARG A 243 -4.34 1.87 -18.80
CA ARG A 243 -3.46 2.07 -19.97
C ARG A 243 -3.55 0.93 -20.97
N LEU A 244 -3.76 -0.30 -20.50
CA LEU A 244 -3.92 -1.49 -21.35
C LEU A 244 -5.36 -1.65 -21.88
N GLY A 245 -6.33 -0.82 -21.46
CA GLY A 245 -7.73 -0.98 -21.80
C GLY A 245 -8.41 -2.19 -21.14
N LEU A 246 -7.82 -2.72 -20.07
CA LEU A 246 -8.32 -3.88 -19.32
C LEU A 246 -9.23 -3.52 -18.15
N LEU A 247 -9.49 -2.23 -17.95
CA LEU A 247 -10.36 -1.73 -16.91
C LEU A 247 -11.52 -0.93 -17.53
N GLY A 248 -12.75 -1.38 -17.28
CA GLY A 248 -13.95 -0.70 -17.76
C GLY A 248 -14.10 0.70 -17.16
N ARG A 249 -14.55 1.67 -17.98
CA ARG A 249 -14.84 3.04 -17.56
C ARG A 249 -16.35 3.28 -17.52
N ASN A 250 -16.77 4.07 -16.52
CA ASN A 250 -18.09 4.66 -16.46
C ASN A 250 -17.93 6.20 -16.42
N GLY A 251 -18.09 6.86 -17.55
CA GLY A 251 -17.80 8.28 -17.71
C GLY A 251 -16.34 8.62 -17.42
N GLU A 252 -16.11 9.53 -16.49
CA GLU A 252 -14.77 9.96 -16.07
C GLU A 252 -14.17 9.12 -14.93
N ARG A 253 -14.74 7.96 -14.63
CA ARG A 253 -14.27 7.10 -13.55
C ARG A 253 -14.13 5.65 -13.97
N ALA A 254 -13.15 4.97 -13.37
CA ALA A 254 -13.04 3.51 -13.38
C ALA A 254 -12.78 3.03 -11.95
N ARG A 255 -13.30 1.87 -11.59
CA ARG A 255 -13.17 1.31 -10.24
C ARG A 255 -12.93 -0.18 -10.29
N PHE A 256 -12.14 -0.66 -9.34
CA PHE A 256 -12.05 -2.09 -9.06
C PHE A 256 -11.66 -2.31 -7.59
N CYS A 257 -11.89 -3.53 -7.13
CA CYS A 257 -11.37 -4.03 -5.87
C CYS A 257 -10.30 -5.08 -6.18
N GLY A 258 -9.18 -5.03 -5.46
CA GLY A 258 -8.16 -6.07 -5.46
C GLY A 258 -8.02 -6.70 -4.08
N VAL A 259 -7.70 -7.99 -4.05
CA VAL A 259 -7.42 -8.75 -2.81
C VAL A 259 -5.99 -9.21 -2.78
N GLN A 260 -5.41 -9.23 -1.58
CA GLN A 260 -4.03 -9.65 -1.33
C GLN A 260 -3.93 -10.27 0.07
N GLY A 261 -2.87 -11.04 0.34
CA GLY A 261 -2.52 -11.48 1.68
C GLY A 261 -3.02 -12.88 2.06
N HIS A 262 -3.68 -13.59 1.16
CA HIS A 262 -4.16 -14.97 1.41
C HIS A 262 -3.01 -15.92 1.78
N SER A 263 -1.84 -15.79 1.12
CA SER A 263 -0.63 -16.58 1.41
C SER A 263 -0.06 -16.38 2.81
N LEU A 264 -0.36 -15.25 3.44
CA LEU A 264 0.09 -14.90 4.78
C LEU A 264 -1.01 -15.07 5.84
N HIS A 265 -2.16 -15.63 5.48
CA HIS A 265 -3.36 -15.70 6.33
C HIS A 265 -3.81 -14.33 6.86
N ARG A 266 -3.51 -13.28 6.11
CA ARG A 266 -3.89 -11.89 6.40
C ARG A 266 -4.57 -11.24 5.18
N PRO A 267 -5.70 -11.81 4.72
CA PRO A 267 -6.39 -11.27 3.54
C PRO A 267 -6.82 -9.82 3.80
N GLY A 268 -6.72 -9.01 2.76
CA GLY A 268 -7.21 -7.64 2.79
C GLY A 268 -7.67 -7.18 1.42
N ARG A 269 -8.41 -6.07 1.40
CA ARG A 269 -9.10 -5.53 0.22
C ARG A 269 -8.70 -4.09 0.00
N VAL A 270 -8.30 -3.79 -1.22
CA VAL A 270 -7.96 -2.44 -1.66
C VAL A 270 -8.94 -2.02 -2.74
N GLU A 271 -9.66 -0.94 -2.51
CA GLU A 271 -10.49 -0.31 -3.52
C GLU A 271 -9.67 0.74 -4.26
N VAL A 272 -9.66 0.68 -5.57
CA VAL A 272 -9.00 1.65 -6.45
C VAL A 272 -10.05 2.34 -7.30
N GLU A 273 -10.00 3.68 -7.30
CA GLU A 273 -10.80 4.51 -8.18
C GLU A 273 -9.85 5.40 -9.00
N LEU A 274 -10.05 5.41 -10.29
CA LEU A 274 -9.33 6.25 -11.24
C LEU A 274 -10.21 7.41 -11.68
N GLU A 275 -9.67 8.61 -11.66
CA GLU A 275 -10.30 9.82 -12.19
C GLU A 275 -9.66 10.17 -13.53
N PHE A 276 -10.49 10.50 -14.51
CA PHE A 276 -10.04 10.91 -15.84
C PHE A 276 -10.53 12.33 -16.15
N ALA A 277 -9.71 13.07 -16.89
CA ALA A 277 -10.07 14.31 -17.56
C ALA A 277 -10.02 14.04 -19.07
N GLY A 278 -11.19 13.81 -19.68
CA GLY A 278 -11.25 13.29 -21.04
C GLY A 278 -10.63 11.91 -21.15
N SER A 279 -9.57 11.74 -21.96
CA SER A 279 -8.81 10.48 -22.10
C SER A 279 -7.70 10.32 -21.06
N GLU A 280 -7.27 11.41 -20.42
CA GLU A 280 -6.10 11.41 -19.56
C GLU A 280 -6.46 11.02 -18.12
N LEU A 281 -5.60 10.19 -17.51
CA LEU A 281 -5.71 9.86 -16.09
C LEU A 281 -5.33 11.11 -15.26
N ALA A 282 -6.25 11.60 -14.44
CA ALA A 282 -6.10 12.81 -13.62
C ALA A 282 -5.80 12.52 -12.14
N GLY A 283 -6.18 11.34 -11.66
CA GLY A 283 -5.96 10.96 -10.27
C GLY A 283 -6.20 9.49 -10.01
N VAL A 284 -5.59 9.00 -8.94
CA VAL A 284 -5.76 7.63 -8.44
C VAL A 284 -6.13 7.70 -6.96
N TRP A 285 -7.29 7.20 -6.62
CA TRP A 285 -7.72 7.01 -5.24
C TRP A 285 -7.48 5.57 -4.81
N ILE A 286 -6.88 5.42 -3.65
CA ILE A 286 -6.64 4.15 -3.00
C ILE A 286 -7.40 4.19 -1.69
N SER A 287 -8.34 3.29 -1.50
CA SER A 287 -9.15 3.28 -0.28
C SER A 287 -9.27 1.90 0.35
N GLY A 288 -9.51 1.92 1.65
CA GLY A 288 -9.73 0.72 2.44
C GLY A 288 -10.32 1.03 3.79
N GLN A 289 -10.74 -0.02 4.45
CA GLN A 289 -11.21 0.01 5.84
C GLN A 289 -10.04 -0.30 6.76
N ALA A 290 -10.25 -0.13 8.05
CA ALA A 290 -9.30 -0.55 9.07
C ALA A 290 -10.04 -0.97 10.33
N VAL A 291 -9.38 -1.78 11.15
CA VAL A 291 -9.90 -2.22 12.44
C VAL A 291 -8.84 -2.05 13.52
N SER A 292 -9.23 -1.53 14.67
CA SER A 292 -8.35 -1.38 15.83
C SER A 292 -8.25 -2.71 16.57
N ILE A 293 -7.05 -3.17 16.88
CA ILE A 293 -6.78 -4.41 17.60
C ILE A 293 -6.66 -4.13 19.08
N PHE A 294 -5.81 -3.16 19.46
CA PHE A 294 -5.71 -2.66 20.81
C PHE A 294 -5.24 -1.21 20.85
N GLN A 295 -5.43 -0.61 22.02
CA GLN A 295 -4.91 0.70 22.39
C GLN A 295 -4.22 0.59 23.73
N THR A 296 -3.05 1.21 23.88
CA THR A 296 -2.28 1.25 25.12
C THR A 296 -1.52 2.55 25.28
N GLU A 297 -0.83 2.72 26.39
CA GLU A 297 0.14 3.80 26.62
C GLU A 297 1.54 3.20 26.75
N ILE A 298 2.52 3.86 26.17
CA ILE A 298 3.95 3.58 26.36
C ILE A 298 4.54 4.70 27.21
N GLU A 299 5.33 4.32 28.23
CA GLU A 299 6.12 5.24 29.06
C GLU A 299 7.56 5.34 28.51
N PHE A 300 8.14 6.56 28.53
CA PHE A 300 9.49 6.82 28.02
C PHE A 300 10.19 7.99 28.74
#